data_d8aef9f6e13982a3b759c0bb35c46765
#
_entry.id   d8aef9f6e13982a3b759c0bb35c46765
#
_cell.length_a   1.000
_cell.length_b   1.000
_cell.length_c   1.000
_cell.angle_alpha   90.00
_cell.angle_beta   90.00
_cell.angle_gamma   90.00
#
_symmetry.space_group_name_H-M   'P 1'
#
loop_
_entity.id
_entity.type
_entity.pdbx_description
1 polymer ?
#
loop_
_entity_poly.entity_id
_entity_poly.type
_entity_poly.pdbx_seq_one_letter_code
_entity_poly.pdbx_strand_id
1 'polypeptide(L)'
;LHADAAHFLSNAGIGGILMAFLCQELRSGPGWVLFLLSGALGNLINAAVKGAPHTSIGASTGVFGAVGVLSALRAVRDRRLTLRRTFAPIAAGFALLAFLGTGGERTDLGAHVFGFLAGLILGASAGLWVNARGIPSQTANRVLGLMALALPVLAWVAAFSANG
;
A
#
# COMPACT_ATOMS: atom_id res chain seq x y z
N LEU A 1 -3.31 6.89 13.52
CA LEU A 1 -3.53 6.37 14.86
C LEU A 1 -4.02 4.92 14.78
N HIS A 2 -3.75 4.09 15.78
CA HIS A 2 -4.16 2.68 15.82
C HIS A 2 -5.18 2.49 16.94
N ALA A 3 -6.10 1.53 16.77
CA ALA A 3 -7.17 1.28 17.73
C ALA A 3 -6.63 0.75 19.07
N ASP A 4 -5.60 -0.14 18.99
CA ASP A 4 -4.96 -0.77 20.14
C ASP A 4 -3.55 -1.27 19.79
N ALA A 5 -2.83 -1.81 20.78
CA ALA A 5 -1.46 -2.29 20.62
C ALA A 5 -1.37 -3.51 19.67
N ALA A 6 -2.35 -4.41 19.69
CA ALA A 6 -2.35 -5.58 18.82
C ALA A 6 -2.52 -5.15 17.34
N HIS A 7 -3.41 -4.20 17.08
CA HIS A 7 -3.59 -3.60 15.75
C HIS A 7 -2.32 -2.89 15.28
N PHE A 8 -1.65 -2.15 16.17
CA PHE A 8 -0.36 -1.52 15.85
C PHE A 8 0.70 -2.56 15.50
N LEU A 9 0.89 -3.59 16.35
CA LEU A 9 1.91 -4.61 16.17
C LEU A 9 1.68 -5.45 14.91
N SER A 10 0.43 -5.79 14.59
CA SER A 10 0.10 -6.53 13.37
C SER A 10 0.40 -5.70 12.12
N ASN A 11 0.03 -4.43 12.08
CA ASN A 11 0.34 -3.53 10.97
C ASN A 11 1.86 -3.31 10.83
N ALA A 12 2.57 -3.11 11.94
CA ALA A 12 4.03 -2.93 11.93
C ALA A 12 4.76 -4.20 11.49
N GLY A 13 4.36 -5.37 11.99
CA GLY A 13 4.97 -6.65 11.65
C GLY A 13 4.73 -7.04 10.19
N ILE A 14 3.46 -7.14 9.79
CA ILE A 14 3.08 -7.52 8.42
C ILE A 14 3.52 -6.45 7.43
N GLY A 15 3.26 -5.18 7.73
CA GLY A 15 3.67 -4.05 6.91
C GLY A 15 5.18 -3.98 6.72
N GLY A 16 5.95 -4.21 7.78
CA GLY A 16 7.42 -4.24 7.72
C GLY A 16 7.96 -5.34 6.80
N ILE A 17 7.39 -6.55 6.88
CA ILE A 17 7.74 -7.67 5.99
C ILE A 17 7.41 -7.32 4.52
N LEU A 18 6.22 -6.81 4.25
CA LEU A 18 5.81 -6.43 2.91
C LEU A 18 6.67 -5.29 2.35
N MET A 19 7.02 -4.31 3.21
CA MET A 19 7.93 -3.24 2.84
C MET A 19 9.33 -3.75 2.50
N ALA A 20 9.84 -4.72 3.26
CA ALA A 20 11.13 -5.35 2.93
C ALA A 20 11.09 -5.98 1.53
N PHE A 21 10.01 -6.68 1.18
CA PHE A 21 9.83 -7.23 -0.17
C PHE A 21 9.70 -6.14 -1.25
N LEU A 22 8.95 -5.07 -1.00
CA LEU A 22 8.88 -3.93 -1.94
C LEU A 22 10.24 -3.28 -2.16
N CYS A 23 11.02 -3.09 -1.09
CA CYS A 23 12.37 -2.53 -1.18
C CYS A 23 13.33 -3.45 -1.95
N GLN A 24 13.20 -4.76 -1.82
CA GLN A 24 13.98 -5.73 -2.59
C GLN A 24 13.64 -5.68 -4.09
N GLU A 25 12.37 -5.52 -4.45
CA GLU A 25 11.92 -5.49 -5.84
C GLU A 25 12.22 -4.16 -6.55
N LEU A 26 12.10 -3.03 -5.86
CA LEU A 26 12.08 -1.70 -6.46
C LEU A 26 13.07 -0.70 -5.86
N ARG A 27 13.82 -1.05 -4.80
CA ARG A 27 14.56 -0.18 -3.88
C ARG A 27 13.61 0.53 -2.88
N SER A 28 14.20 1.14 -1.84
CA SER A 28 13.45 1.72 -0.72
C SER A 28 12.58 2.92 -1.11
N GLY A 29 13.11 3.86 -1.87
CA GLY A 29 12.36 5.07 -2.24
C GLY A 29 11.07 4.77 -3.00
N PRO A 30 11.12 4.09 -4.15
CA PRO A 30 9.90 3.68 -4.86
C PRO A 30 8.98 2.80 -4.01
N GLY A 31 9.52 1.87 -3.21
CA GLY A 31 8.73 1.03 -2.32
C GLY A 31 7.90 1.85 -1.34
N TRP A 32 8.50 2.80 -0.65
CA TRP A 32 7.79 3.69 0.27
C TRP A 32 6.77 4.60 -0.41
N VAL A 33 7.12 5.15 -1.59
CA VAL A 33 6.18 5.97 -2.36
C VAL A 33 4.94 5.16 -2.74
N LEU A 34 5.11 3.94 -3.26
CA LEU A 34 3.99 3.09 -3.64
C LEU A 34 3.13 2.67 -2.44
N PHE A 35 3.75 2.37 -1.30
CA PHE A 35 3.05 2.09 -0.06
C PHE A 35 2.17 3.27 0.37
N LEU A 36 2.74 4.47 0.44
CA LEU A 36 2.02 5.68 0.84
C LEU A 36 0.92 6.05 -0.15
N LEU A 37 1.21 6.00 -1.45
CA LEU A 37 0.23 6.32 -2.48
C LEU A 37 -0.94 5.33 -2.50
N SER A 38 -0.68 4.03 -2.37
CA SER A 38 -1.76 3.04 -2.34
C SER A 38 -2.66 3.21 -1.11
N GLY A 39 -2.07 3.53 0.04
CA GLY A 39 -2.81 3.84 1.27
C GLY A 39 -3.63 5.12 1.14
N ALA A 40 -3.03 6.19 0.64
CA ALA A 40 -3.70 7.49 0.47
C ALA A 40 -4.84 7.41 -0.56
N LEU A 41 -4.62 6.78 -1.71
CA LEU A 41 -5.64 6.59 -2.74
C LEU A 41 -6.77 5.68 -2.24
N GLY A 42 -6.45 4.59 -1.54
CA GLY A 42 -7.44 3.71 -0.94
C GLY A 42 -8.34 4.43 0.04
N ASN A 43 -7.76 5.23 0.94
CA ASN A 43 -8.54 6.04 1.89
C ASN A 43 -9.35 7.13 1.21
N LEU A 44 -8.81 7.79 0.19
CA LEU A 44 -9.52 8.83 -0.57
C LEU A 44 -10.75 8.26 -1.29
N ILE A 45 -10.58 7.12 -1.96
CA ILE A 45 -11.69 6.45 -2.65
C ILE A 45 -12.73 5.99 -1.63
N ASN A 46 -12.30 5.40 -0.51
CA ASN A 46 -13.19 4.94 0.54
C ASN A 46 -14.01 6.09 1.14
N ALA A 47 -13.37 7.22 1.41
CA ALA A 47 -14.05 8.43 1.90
C ALA A 47 -15.05 8.97 0.88
N ALA A 48 -14.71 8.99 -0.40
CA ALA A 48 -15.60 9.42 -1.47
C ALA A 48 -16.83 8.51 -1.63
N VAL A 49 -16.66 7.21 -1.44
CA VAL A 49 -17.77 6.23 -1.54
C VAL A 49 -18.69 6.27 -0.32
N LYS A 50 -18.10 6.40 0.88
CA LYS A 50 -18.90 6.40 2.13
C LYS A 50 -19.55 7.73 2.46
N GLY A 51 -19.06 8.83 1.89
CA GLY A 51 -19.49 10.18 2.27
C GLY A 51 -18.92 10.64 3.61
N ALA A 52 -19.14 11.92 3.94
CA ALA A 52 -18.69 12.48 5.21
C ALA A 52 -19.75 12.28 6.31
N PRO A 53 -19.36 12.17 7.60
CA PRO A 53 -18.00 12.11 8.12
C PRO A 53 -17.49 10.66 8.25
N HIS A 54 -16.41 10.31 7.56
CA HIS A 54 -15.80 8.99 7.70
C HIS A 54 -14.33 9.10 8.12
N THR A 55 -13.98 8.39 9.20
CA THR A 55 -12.61 8.36 9.72
C THR A 55 -12.06 6.94 9.63
N SER A 56 -10.98 6.75 8.89
CA SER A 56 -10.23 5.49 8.84
C SER A 56 -9.03 5.55 9.78
N ILE A 57 -8.79 4.48 10.53
CA ILE A 57 -7.75 4.42 11.56
C ILE A 57 -6.74 3.32 11.22
N GLY A 58 -5.45 3.69 11.24
CA GLY A 58 -4.33 2.77 11.09
C GLY A 58 -3.68 2.78 9.71
N ALA A 59 -2.52 2.10 9.61
CA ALA A 59 -1.74 1.97 8.40
C ALA A 59 -2.19 0.80 7.50
N SER A 60 -3.23 0.08 7.89
CA SER A 60 -3.68 -1.16 7.25
C SER A 60 -4.05 -0.98 5.78
N THR A 61 -4.64 0.17 5.40
CA THR A 61 -4.93 0.48 3.99
C THR A 61 -3.65 0.44 3.15
N GLY A 62 -2.53 0.98 3.65
CA GLY A 62 -1.23 0.90 3.01
C GLY A 62 -0.65 -0.53 3.01
N VAL A 63 -0.89 -1.30 4.08
CA VAL A 63 -0.48 -2.72 4.16
C VAL A 63 -1.18 -3.53 3.08
N PHE A 64 -2.49 -3.40 2.92
CA PHE A 64 -3.23 -4.04 1.83
C PHE A 64 -2.82 -3.49 0.45
N GLY A 65 -2.52 -2.20 0.37
CA GLY A 65 -1.92 -1.58 -0.81
C GLY A 65 -0.59 -2.25 -1.21
N ALA A 66 0.29 -2.51 -0.25
CA ALA A 66 1.56 -3.20 -0.50
C ALA A 66 1.36 -4.64 -1.02
N VAL A 67 0.35 -5.37 -0.50
CA VAL A 67 -0.03 -6.69 -1.05
C VAL A 67 -0.44 -6.56 -2.51
N GLY A 68 -1.29 -5.57 -2.84
CA GLY A 68 -1.71 -5.28 -4.22
C GLY A 68 -0.53 -4.94 -5.13
N VAL A 69 0.35 -4.04 -4.68
CA VAL A 69 1.56 -3.64 -5.44
C VAL A 69 2.44 -4.84 -5.74
N LEU A 70 2.79 -5.65 -4.72
CA LEU A 70 3.64 -6.83 -4.90
C LEU A 70 3.01 -7.87 -5.82
N SER A 71 1.70 -8.09 -5.68
CA SER A 71 0.96 -9.04 -6.50
C SER A 71 1.01 -8.67 -7.98
N ALA A 72 0.64 -7.42 -8.31
CA ALA A 72 0.60 -6.94 -9.67
C ALA A 72 2.00 -6.77 -10.27
N LEU A 73 2.95 -6.23 -9.50
CA LEU A 73 4.33 -6.08 -9.91
C LEU A 73 4.94 -7.42 -10.36
N ARG A 74 4.77 -8.45 -9.54
CA ARG A 74 5.27 -9.80 -9.86
C ARG A 74 4.54 -10.42 -11.03
N ALA A 75 3.21 -10.27 -11.12
CA ALA A 75 2.42 -10.77 -12.24
C ALA A 75 2.88 -10.16 -13.58
N VAL A 76 3.17 -8.85 -13.62
CA VAL A 76 3.63 -8.16 -14.83
C VAL A 76 5.08 -8.51 -15.18
N ARG A 77 5.95 -8.74 -14.19
CA ARG A 77 7.37 -9.04 -14.40
C ARG A 77 7.63 -10.52 -14.74
N ASP A 78 6.82 -11.44 -14.28
CA ASP A 78 6.98 -12.86 -14.57
C ASP A 78 6.43 -13.20 -15.96
N ARG A 79 7.32 -13.32 -16.93
CA ARG A 79 6.97 -13.70 -18.31
C ARG A 79 6.46 -15.16 -18.44
N ARG A 80 6.62 -15.97 -17.40
CA ARG A 80 6.08 -17.33 -17.34
C ARG A 80 4.73 -17.31 -16.65
N LEU A 81 3.73 -16.68 -17.29
CA LEU A 81 2.35 -16.60 -16.83
C LEU A 81 1.73 -17.99 -16.68
N THR A 82 1.99 -18.65 -15.57
CA THR A 82 1.12 -19.75 -15.13
C THR A 82 -0.01 -19.13 -14.30
N LEU A 83 -1.24 -19.52 -14.61
CA LEU A 83 -2.45 -19.06 -13.89
C LEU A 83 -2.23 -19.06 -12.37
N ARG A 84 -1.60 -20.11 -11.84
CA ARG A 84 -1.28 -20.24 -10.42
C ARG A 84 -0.36 -19.14 -9.88
N ARG A 85 0.69 -18.75 -10.62
CA ARG A 85 1.65 -17.72 -10.16
C ARG A 85 1.09 -16.31 -10.21
N THR A 86 0.19 -16.04 -11.15
CA THR A 86 -0.47 -14.76 -11.29
C THR A 86 -1.59 -14.58 -10.27
N PHE A 87 -2.43 -15.60 -10.09
CA PHE A 87 -3.59 -15.50 -9.21
C PHE A 87 -3.31 -15.85 -7.75
N ALA A 88 -2.29 -16.65 -7.43
CA ALA A 88 -1.99 -16.99 -6.04
C ALA A 88 -1.69 -15.78 -5.15
N PRO A 89 -0.90 -14.77 -5.55
CA PRO A 89 -0.70 -13.55 -4.75
C PRO A 89 -1.99 -12.74 -4.58
N ILE A 90 -2.81 -12.67 -5.62
CA ILE A 90 -4.10 -11.98 -5.58
C ILE A 90 -5.06 -12.71 -4.64
N ALA A 91 -5.16 -14.03 -4.75
CA ALA A 91 -5.96 -14.85 -3.86
C ALA A 91 -5.47 -14.79 -2.41
N ALA A 92 -4.16 -14.76 -2.19
CA ALA A 92 -3.57 -14.56 -0.86
C ALA A 92 -3.93 -13.17 -0.29
N GLY A 93 -3.96 -12.13 -1.14
CA GLY A 93 -4.42 -10.80 -0.75
C GLY A 93 -5.89 -10.79 -0.32
N PHE A 94 -6.76 -11.46 -1.07
CA PHE A 94 -8.17 -11.64 -0.70
C PHE A 94 -8.34 -12.51 0.55
N ALA A 95 -7.57 -13.57 0.72
CA ALA A 95 -7.59 -14.40 1.92
C ALA A 95 -7.14 -13.59 3.15
N LEU A 96 -6.12 -12.76 3.00
CA LEU A 96 -5.65 -11.85 4.05
C LEU A 96 -6.73 -10.80 4.38
N LEU A 97 -7.41 -10.26 3.37
CA LEU A 97 -8.59 -9.39 3.54
C LEU A 97 -9.69 -10.08 4.34
N ALA A 98 -10.04 -11.32 3.99
CA ALA A 98 -11.06 -12.08 4.70
C ALA A 98 -10.64 -12.39 6.14
N PHE A 99 -9.38 -12.74 6.36
CA PHE A 99 -8.87 -13.13 7.67
C PHE A 99 -8.65 -11.94 8.62
N LEU A 100 -8.06 -10.84 8.12
CA LEU A 100 -7.79 -9.64 8.91
C LEU A 100 -8.91 -8.60 8.83
N GLY A 101 -9.70 -8.64 7.76
CA GLY A 101 -10.79 -7.69 7.52
C GLY A 101 -12.03 -7.95 8.37
N THR A 102 -12.18 -9.15 8.95
CA THR A 102 -13.32 -9.53 9.80
C THR A 102 -13.04 -9.34 11.29
N GLY A 103 -11.91 -8.79 11.65
CA GLY A 103 -11.38 -8.72 13.03
C GLY A 103 -12.05 -7.74 14.00
N GLY A 104 -13.32 -7.35 13.78
CA GLY A 104 -14.10 -6.57 14.74
C GLY A 104 -14.80 -5.33 14.14
N GLU A 105 -15.69 -4.73 14.92
CA GLU A 105 -16.54 -3.57 14.55
C GLU A 105 -15.76 -2.30 14.11
N ARG A 106 -14.45 -2.25 14.33
CA ARG A 106 -13.59 -1.12 14.01
C ARG A 106 -12.77 -1.28 12.72
N THR A 107 -12.97 -2.39 12.00
CA THR A 107 -12.20 -2.67 10.78
C THR A 107 -12.87 -2.03 9.56
N ASP A 108 -12.17 -1.11 8.90
CA ASP A 108 -12.65 -0.49 7.67
C ASP A 108 -12.33 -1.37 6.46
N LEU A 109 -13.20 -2.34 6.20
CA LEU A 109 -13.08 -3.26 5.06
C LEU A 109 -13.00 -2.52 3.72
N GLY A 110 -13.78 -1.42 3.56
CA GLY A 110 -13.76 -0.60 2.36
C GLY A 110 -12.36 -0.01 2.10
N ALA A 111 -11.74 0.58 3.12
CA ALA A 111 -10.39 1.11 2.99
C ALA A 111 -9.37 0.03 2.59
N HIS A 112 -9.49 -1.19 3.14
CA HIS A 112 -8.61 -2.32 2.78
C HIS A 112 -8.79 -2.75 1.33
N VAL A 113 -10.03 -2.89 0.87
CA VAL A 113 -10.34 -3.24 -0.53
C VAL A 113 -9.81 -2.17 -1.48
N PHE A 114 -10.09 -0.91 -1.22
CA PHE A 114 -9.64 0.19 -2.09
C PHE A 114 -8.13 0.37 -2.04
N GLY A 115 -7.48 0.17 -0.88
CA GLY A 115 -6.02 0.15 -0.77
C GLY A 115 -5.41 -0.96 -1.63
N PHE A 116 -5.95 -2.18 -1.56
CA PHE A 116 -5.51 -3.30 -2.37
C PHE A 116 -5.70 -3.04 -3.88
N LEU A 117 -6.85 -2.53 -4.30
CA LEU A 117 -7.12 -2.21 -5.70
C LEU A 117 -6.21 -1.09 -6.22
N ALA A 118 -6.02 -0.03 -5.45
CA ALA A 118 -5.06 1.02 -5.77
C ALA A 118 -3.64 0.44 -5.89
N GLY A 119 -3.27 -0.46 -4.98
CA GLY A 119 -2.01 -1.19 -5.02
C GLY A 119 -1.82 -2.03 -6.27
N LEU A 120 -2.86 -2.74 -6.73
CA LEU A 120 -2.81 -3.51 -7.99
C LEU A 120 -2.51 -2.61 -9.20
N ILE A 121 -3.19 -1.47 -9.30
CA ILE A 121 -2.98 -0.51 -10.41
C ILE A 121 -1.56 0.05 -10.37
N LEU A 122 -1.12 0.53 -9.21
CA LEU A 122 0.22 1.09 -9.03
C LEU A 122 1.32 0.05 -9.25
N GLY A 123 1.13 -1.17 -8.77
CA GLY A 123 2.07 -2.27 -8.94
C GLY A 123 2.20 -2.73 -10.39
N ALA A 124 1.08 -2.80 -11.12
CA ALA A 124 1.09 -3.09 -12.56
C ALA A 124 1.85 -2.00 -13.34
N SER A 125 1.56 -0.73 -13.05
CA SER A 125 2.24 0.41 -13.66
C SER A 125 3.75 0.40 -13.39
N ALA A 126 4.14 0.14 -12.14
CA ALA A 126 5.54 0.01 -11.75
C ALA A 126 6.22 -1.19 -12.46
N GLY A 127 5.52 -2.33 -12.57
CA GLY A 127 6.02 -3.50 -13.29
C GLY A 127 6.25 -3.24 -14.77
N LEU A 128 5.31 -2.59 -15.45
CA LEU A 128 5.46 -2.15 -16.84
C LEU A 128 6.64 -1.19 -17.01
N TRP A 129 6.77 -0.22 -16.12
CA TRP A 129 7.87 0.73 -16.13
C TRP A 129 9.23 0.03 -15.93
N VAL A 130 9.33 -0.89 -14.96
CA VAL A 130 10.57 -1.65 -14.72
C VAL A 130 10.92 -2.56 -15.89
N ASN A 131 9.93 -3.18 -16.55
CA ASN A 131 10.17 -3.98 -17.75
C ASN A 131 10.71 -3.13 -18.92
N ALA A 132 10.27 -1.87 -19.03
CA ALA A 132 10.68 -0.96 -20.09
C ALA A 132 12.00 -0.22 -19.80
N ARG A 133 12.25 0.16 -18.55
CA ARG A 133 13.33 1.08 -18.18
C ARG A 133 14.33 0.49 -17.17
N GLY A 134 14.05 -0.68 -16.60
CA GLY A 134 14.83 -1.26 -15.51
C GLY A 134 14.46 -0.69 -14.14
N ILE A 135 15.15 -1.19 -13.11
CA ILE A 135 14.97 -0.73 -11.73
C ILE A 135 15.45 0.75 -11.61
N PRO A 136 14.73 1.62 -10.86
CA PRO A 136 15.09 3.01 -10.69
C PRO A 136 16.55 3.22 -10.28
N SER A 137 17.18 4.27 -10.79
CA SER A 137 18.57 4.62 -10.46
C SER A 137 18.72 4.95 -8.96
N GLN A 138 19.95 4.96 -8.48
CA GLN A 138 20.21 5.32 -7.07
C GLN A 138 19.80 6.76 -6.75
N THR A 139 19.95 7.67 -7.73
CA THR A 139 19.50 9.05 -7.58
C THR A 139 17.98 9.13 -7.47
N ALA A 140 17.26 8.45 -8.37
CA ALA A 140 15.80 8.36 -8.30
C ALA A 140 15.33 7.74 -6.98
N ASN A 141 16.01 6.69 -6.50
CA ASN A 141 15.72 6.08 -5.21
C ASN A 141 15.85 7.07 -4.05
N ARG A 142 16.92 7.88 -4.02
CA ARG A 142 17.13 8.89 -2.96
C ARG A 142 16.07 9.98 -3.01
N VAL A 143 15.77 10.51 -4.20
CA VAL A 143 14.74 11.54 -4.38
C VAL A 143 13.38 11.04 -3.94
N LEU A 144 12.96 9.86 -4.41
CA LEU A 144 11.69 9.26 -4.02
C LEU A 144 11.65 8.92 -2.54
N GLY A 145 12.76 8.51 -1.93
CA GLY A 145 12.86 8.29 -0.49
C GLY A 145 12.66 9.57 0.31
N LEU A 146 13.28 10.67 -0.11
CA LEU A 146 13.07 11.99 0.52
C LEU A 146 11.62 12.46 0.37
N MET A 147 11.01 12.28 -0.80
CA MET A 147 9.60 12.59 -1.01
C MET A 147 8.68 11.76 -0.09
N ALA A 148 8.95 10.46 0.04
CA ALA A 148 8.18 9.58 0.93
C ALA A 148 8.29 10.00 2.41
N LEU A 149 9.42 10.53 2.84
CA LEU A 149 9.58 11.08 4.19
C LEU A 149 8.88 12.45 4.35
N ALA A 150 8.95 13.30 3.34
CA ALA A 150 8.38 14.65 3.39
C ALA A 150 6.85 14.64 3.36
N LEU A 151 6.22 13.77 2.57
CA LEU A 151 4.77 13.74 2.38
C LEU A 151 3.98 13.61 3.69
N PRO A 152 4.27 12.64 4.59
CA PRO A 152 3.55 12.54 5.87
C PRO A 152 3.77 13.77 6.76
N VAL A 153 4.98 14.31 6.79
CA VAL A 153 5.31 15.51 7.59
C VAL A 153 4.51 16.71 7.09
N LEU A 154 4.49 16.94 5.78
CA LEU A 154 3.70 18.03 5.19
C LEU A 154 2.21 17.85 5.41
N ALA A 155 1.69 16.62 5.32
CA ALA A 155 0.30 16.33 5.61
C ALA A 155 -0.06 16.64 7.06
N TRP A 156 0.80 16.30 8.02
CA TRP A 156 0.61 16.64 9.43
C TRP A 156 0.66 18.15 9.68
N VAL A 157 1.65 18.85 9.12
CA VAL A 157 1.76 20.30 9.23
C VAL A 157 0.50 20.98 8.68
N ALA A 158 0.04 20.56 7.50
CA ALA A 158 -1.19 21.09 6.90
C ALA A 158 -2.44 20.84 7.78
N ALA A 159 -2.55 19.62 8.36
CA ALA A 159 -3.66 19.28 9.24
C ALA A 159 -3.67 20.13 10.53
N PHE A 160 -2.53 20.39 11.14
CA PHE A 160 -2.44 21.25 12.31
C PHE A 160 -2.74 22.71 11.97
N SER A 161 -2.27 23.21 10.83
CA SER A 161 -2.52 24.58 10.39
C SER A 161 -3.99 24.85 10.04
N ALA A 162 -4.73 23.83 9.63
CA ALA A 162 -6.15 23.95 9.28
C ALA A 162 -7.09 23.88 10.51
N ASN A 163 -6.61 23.39 11.66
CA ASN A 163 -7.40 23.18 12.88
C ASN A 163 -6.98 24.09 14.05
N GLY A 164 -6.02 24.98 13.86
CA GLY A 164 -5.59 26.03 14.77
C GLY A 164 -6.06 27.39 14.31
#